data_52af6a183453edc2ecb8e8fd216bf31d
#
_entry.id   52af6a183453edc2ecb8e8fd216bf31d
#
_cell.length_a   1.000
_cell.length_b   1.000
_cell.length_c   1.000
_cell.angle_alpha   90.00
_cell.angle_beta   90.00
_cell.angle_gamma   90.00
#
_symmetry.space_group_name_H-M   'P 1'
#
loop_
_entity.id
_entity.type
_entity.pdbx_description
1 polymer ?
#
loop_
_entity_poly.entity_id
_entity_poly.type
_entity_poly.pdbx_seq_one_letter_code
_entity_poly.pdbx_strand_id
1 'polypeptide(L)' 'MHRPTRHELEGILLENDLCPILRMPDGGEWRLEILKRHRHLFGTRVKVIGTRDGFDLLAVDRIEPA' A
#
# COMPACT_ATOMS: atom_id res chain seq x y z
N MET A 1 2.07 4.50 -25.92
CA MET A 1 2.58 3.39 -25.10
C MET A 1 2.56 3.82 -23.63
N HIS A 2 1.75 3.14 -22.83
CA HIS A 2 1.63 3.48 -21.43
C HIS A 2 2.65 2.74 -20.61
N ARG A 3 3.39 3.47 -19.79
CA ARG A 3 4.19 2.86 -18.74
C ARG A 3 3.38 2.88 -17.46
N PRO A 4 3.29 1.75 -16.74
CA PRO A 4 2.67 1.79 -15.42
C PRO A 4 3.41 2.79 -14.54
N THR A 5 2.65 3.61 -13.83
CA THR A 5 3.26 4.57 -12.91
C THR A 5 3.59 3.87 -11.61
N ARG A 6 4.87 3.85 -11.28
CA ARG A 6 5.33 3.33 -10.00
C ARG A 6 5.18 4.41 -8.94
N HIS A 7 4.57 4.02 -7.83
CA HIS A 7 4.39 4.89 -6.68
C HIS A 7 5.24 4.44 -5.52
N GLU A 8 5.76 5.40 -4.80
CA GLU A 8 6.44 5.16 -3.54
C GLU A 8 5.71 5.95 -2.48
N LEU A 9 5.03 5.25 -1.59
CA LEU A 9 4.12 5.84 -0.63
C LEU A 9 4.50 5.48 0.79
N GLU A 10 4.32 6.42 1.71
CA GLU A 10 4.60 6.18 3.11
C GLU A 10 3.35 6.49 3.92
N GLY A 11 2.99 5.60 4.81
CA GLY A 11 1.81 5.76 5.64
C GLY A 11 1.69 4.63 6.65
N ILE A 12 0.53 4.55 7.28
CA ILE A 12 0.25 3.51 8.27
C ILE A 12 -0.45 2.33 7.58
N LEU A 13 0.10 1.14 7.77
CA LEU A 13 -0.51 -0.08 7.24
C LEU A 13 -1.61 -0.54 8.18
N LEU A 14 -2.81 -0.67 7.65
CA LEU A 14 -3.99 -1.06 8.44
C LEU A 14 -4.58 -2.36 7.90
N GLU A 15 -5.05 -3.18 8.83
CA GLU A 15 -5.77 -4.39 8.47
C GLU A 15 -7.22 -4.07 8.14
N ASN A 16 -7.74 -4.73 7.11
CA ASN A 16 -9.14 -4.63 6.71
C ASN A 16 -9.61 -6.01 6.27
N ASP A 17 -10.93 -6.26 6.37
CA ASP A 17 -11.51 -7.57 6.06
C ASP A 17 -11.24 -8.02 4.61
N LEU A 18 -11.20 -7.08 3.67
CA LEU A 18 -11.05 -7.41 2.25
C LEU A 18 -9.62 -7.33 1.79
N CYS A 19 -8.91 -6.29 2.17
CA CYS A 19 -7.53 -6.10 1.78
C CYS A 19 -6.88 -5.09 2.72
N PRO A 20 -5.55 -5.15 2.90
CA PRO A 20 -4.86 -4.14 3.67
C PRO A 20 -5.04 -2.75 3.08
N ILE A 21 -4.97 -1.74 3.92
CA ILE A 21 -5.10 -0.34 3.55
C ILE A 21 -3.86 0.41 4.00
N LEU A 22 -3.38 1.30 3.15
CA LEU A 22 -2.36 2.25 3.52
C LEU A 22 -3.01 3.60 3.76
N ARG A 23 -2.96 4.08 4.99
CA ARG A 23 -3.48 5.42 5.34
C ARG A 23 -2.38 6.44 5.22
N MET A 24 -2.60 7.41 4.33
CA MET A 24 -1.64 8.47 4.07
C MET A 24 -1.72 9.56 5.15
N PRO A 25 -0.64 10.33 5.34
CA PRO A 25 -0.64 11.43 6.32
C PRO A 25 -1.73 12.47 6.09
N ASP A 26 -2.14 12.67 4.84
CA ASP A 26 -3.19 13.62 4.50
C ASP A 26 -4.62 13.09 4.72
N GLY A 27 -4.74 11.84 5.17
CA GLY A 27 -6.02 11.19 5.40
C GLY A 27 -6.52 10.33 4.25
N GLY A 28 -5.85 10.37 3.11
CA GLY A 28 -6.21 9.50 1.99
C GLY A 28 -5.87 8.04 2.28
N GLU A 29 -6.52 7.14 1.57
CA GLU A 29 -6.32 5.71 1.76
C GLU A 29 -6.14 5.01 0.42
N TRP A 30 -5.22 4.04 0.42
CA TRP A 30 -5.01 3.15 -0.72
C TRP A 30 -5.35 1.72 -0.31
N ARG A 31 -6.10 1.03 -1.15
CA ARG A 31 -6.25 -0.42 -1.00
C ARG A 31 -5.02 -1.08 -1.59
N LEU A 32 -4.50 -2.07 -0.88
CA LEU A 32 -3.25 -2.72 -1.28
C LEU A 32 -3.52 -4.13 -1.73
N GLU A 33 -3.00 -4.49 -2.91
CA GLU A 33 -2.98 -5.85 -3.40
C GLU A 33 -1.61 -6.44 -3.06
N ILE A 34 -1.58 -7.32 -2.07
CA ILE A 34 -0.34 -7.87 -1.51
C ILE A 34 -0.39 -9.38 -1.60
N LEU A 35 0.67 -9.97 -2.17
CA LEU A 35 0.78 -11.42 -2.28
C LEU A 35 1.29 -12.08 -1.00
N LYS A 36 2.05 -11.36 -0.19
CA LYS A 36 2.61 -11.86 1.05
C LYS A 36 1.95 -11.19 2.25
N ARG A 37 1.90 -11.94 3.36
CA ARG A 37 1.37 -11.39 4.60
C ARG A 37 2.43 -10.59 5.32
N HIS A 38 2.03 -9.42 5.79
CA HIS A 38 2.90 -8.51 6.55
C HIS A 38 2.27 -8.19 7.90
N ARG A 39 1.81 -9.22 8.61
CA ARG A 39 1.06 -9.04 9.87
C ARG A 39 1.83 -8.22 10.90
N HIS A 40 3.13 -8.43 10.97
CA HIS A 40 3.97 -7.72 11.93
C HIS A 40 4.08 -6.23 11.66
N LEU A 41 3.63 -5.78 10.49
CA LEU A 41 3.70 -4.36 10.11
C LEU A 41 2.37 -3.63 10.28
N PHE A 42 1.28 -4.35 10.56
CA PHE A 42 -0.02 -3.69 10.77
C PHE A 42 0.05 -2.73 11.96
N GLY A 43 -0.50 -1.53 11.77
CA GLY A 43 -0.47 -0.49 12.77
C GLY A 43 0.81 0.31 12.81
N THR A 44 1.78 0.00 11.95
CA THR A 44 3.05 0.70 11.92
C THR A 44 3.19 1.52 10.64
N ARG A 45 4.12 2.46 10.69
CA ARG A 45 4.47 3.24 9.50
C ARG A 45 5.31 2.40 8.57
N VAL A 46 4.91 2.35 7.31
CA VAL A 46 5.59 1.58 6.29
C VAL A 46 5.80 2.40 5.03
N LYS A 47 6.76 1.96 4.23
CA LYS A 47 6.98 2.46 2.89
C LYS A 47 6.53 1.38 1.92
N VAL A 48 5.68 1.76 0.98
CA VAL A 48 5.10 0.84 0.00
C VAL A 48 5.51 1.29 -1.39
N ILE A 49 6.02 0.35 -2.16
CA ILE A 49 6.36 0.58 -3.56
C ILE A 49 5.45 -0.31 -4.39
N GLY A 50 4.76 0.29 -5.33
CA GLY A 50 3.83 -0.46 -6.16
C GLY A 50 3.35 0.32 -7.36
N THR A 51 2.45 -0.30 -8.10
CA THR A 51 1.87 0.28 -9.32
C THR A 51 0.37 0.42 -9.13
N ARG A 52 -0.17 1.56 -9.53
CA ARG A 52 -1.61 1.81 -9.46
C ARG A 52 -2.33 0.87 -10.42
N ASP A 53 -3.29 0.12 -9.89
CA ASP A 53 -4.04 -0.88 -10.63
C ASP A 53 -5.54 -0.68 -10.43
N GLY A 54 -5.99 0.54 -10.57
CA GLY A 54 -7.37 0.91 -10.34
C GLY A 54 -7.43 2.28 -9.68
N PHE A 55 -8.63 2.71 -9.30
CA PHE A 55 -8.83 4.06 -8.77
C PHE A 55 -8.02 4.32 -7.51
N ASP A 56 -8.14 3.42 -6.55
CA ASP A 56 -7.45 3.53 -5.26
C ASP A 56 -6.75 2.23 -4.87
N LEU A 57 -6.48 1.37 -5.85
CA LEU A 57 -5.84 0.07 -5.66
C LEU A 57 -4.40 0.13 -6.12
N LEU A 58 -3.50 -0.27 -5.24
CA LEU A 58 -2.08 -0.34 -5.53
C LEU A 58 -1.63 -1.79 -5.54
N ALA A 59 -1.11 -2.25 -6.67
CA ALA A 59 -0.47 -3.55 -6.76
C ALA A 59 0.92 -3.42 -6.15
N VAL A 60 1.13 -4.05 -5.00
CA VAL A 60 2.33 -3.83 -4.19
C VAL A 60 3.45 -4.73 -4.65
N ASP A 61 4.60 -4.12 -4.93
CA ASP A 61 5.84 -4.83 -5.22
C ASP A 61 6.66 -5.05 -3.96
N ARG A 62 6.63 -4.08 -3.04
CA ARG A 62 7.47 -4.10 -1.87
C ARG A 62 6.88 -3.30 -0.73
N ILE A 63 6.95 -3.85 0.47
CA ILE A 63 6.64 -3.16 1.72
C ILE A 63 7.82 -3.30 2.65
N GLU A 64 8.19 -2.20 3.28
CA GLU A 64 9.26 -2.21 4.28
C GLU A 64 8.93 -1.22 5.39
N PRO A 65 9.48 -1.43 6.60
CA PRO A 65 9.31 -0.45 7.68
C PRO A 65 9.88 0.90 7.27
N ALA A 66 9.15 1.95 7.62
CA ALA A 66 9.61 3.30 7.35
C ALA A 66 10.52 3.81 8.44
#